data_96d03230a623880659fa682348e1bdd7
#
_entry.id   96d03230a623880659fa682348e1bdd7
#
_cell.length_a   1.000
_cell.length_b   1.000
_cell.length_c   1.000
_cell.angle_alpha   90.00
_cell.angle_beta   90.00
_cell.angle_gamma   90.00
#
_symmetry.space_group_name_H-M   'P 1'
#
loop_
_entity.id
_entity.type
_entity.pdbx_description
1 polymer ?
#
loop_
_entity_poly.entity_id
_entity_poly.type
_entity_poly.pdbx_seq_one_letter_code
_entity_poly.pdbx_strand_id
1 'polypeptide(L)'
;SYRANSVDGVLEPALMADGVPADKVYEVLSTREGMERAINKIRELKPHIAVFWESGAMQAQLMKDAEVDMITGWNGRFDNAKKDGALVGYTFNQALLDYDCFAMPKGAPNKDTAMKFLAEVSKPQYQANLPYHITYGPTNKKAYEVTTAPKELIEALPSHPKNVPFMLPVSLDWYA
;
A
#
# COMPACT_ATOMS: atom_id res chain seq x y z
N SER A 1 3.57 -8.23 -13.46
CA SER A 1 4.75 -7.56 -12.92
C SER A 1 4.77 -7.60 -11.39
N TYR A 2 5.94 -7.59 -10.77
CA TYR A 2 6.14 -7.79 -9.33
C TYR A 2 7.24 -6.88 -8.79
N ARG A 3 7.23 -6.56 -7.47
CA ARG A 3 8.24 -5.70 -6.84
C ARG A 3 9.56 -6.44 -6.62
N ALA A 4 10.71 -5.79 -6.89
CA ALA A 4 12.03 -6.41 -6.84
C ALA A 4 12.86 -6.06 -5.59
N ASN A 5 12.69 -4.85 -5.06
CA ASN A 5 13.64 -4.26 -4.11
C ASN A 5 13.16 -4.25 -2.65
N SER A 6 12.14 -5.03 -2.32
CA SER A 6 11.63 -5.17 -0.97
C SER A 6 10.97 -6.54 -0.76
N VAL A 7 10.92 -6.99 0.47
CA VAL A 7 10.19 -8.20 0.87
C VAL A 7 8.76 -7.89 1.30
N ASP A 8 8.50 -6.66 1.73
CA ASP A 8 7.16 -6.18 2.07
C ASP A 8 6.28 -6.14 0.82
N GLY A 9 5.07 -6.64 0.93
CA GLY A 9 4.15 -6.75 -0.20
C GLY A 9 4.52 -7.82 -1.22
N VAL A 10 5.42 -8.74 -0.86
CA VAL A 10 5.90 -9.84 -1.72
C VAL A 10 5.60 -11.20 -1.09
N LEU A 11 5.92 -11.37 0.19
CA LEU A 11 5.75 -12.65 0.89
C LEU A 11 4.29 -12.89 1.29
N GLU A 12 3.59 -11.87 1.74
CA GLU A 12 2.21 -11.97 2.19
C GLU A 12 1.27 -12.40 1.06
N PRO A 13 1.28 -11.74 -0.13
CA PRO A 13 0.46 -12.18 -1.25
C PRO A 13 0.79 -13.59 -1.71
N ALA A 14 2.07 -14.00 -1.62
CA ALA A 14 2.47 -15.36 -1.99
C ALA A 14 1.81 -16.40 -1.09
N LEU A 15 1.79 -16.18 0.24
CA LEU A 15 1.13 -17.09 1.17
C LEU A 15 -0.39 -17.08 1.02
N MET A 16 -1.01 -15.91 0.81
CA MET A 16 -2.44 -15.83 0.55
C MET A 16 -2.82 -16.57 -0.74
N ALA A 17 -2.02 -16.44 -1.80
CA ALA A 17 -2.20 -17.18 -3.04
C ALA A 17 -2.00 -18.70 -2.87
N ASP A 18 -1.23 -19.12 -1.87
CA ASP A 18 -1.04 -20.51 -1.48
C ASP A 18 -2.09 -21.02 -0.46
N GLY A 19 -3.14 -20.25 -0.24
CA GLY A 19 -4.29 -20.62 0.57
C GLY A 19 -4.15 -20.35 2.07
N VAL A 20 -3.15 -19.57 2.50
CA VAL A 20 -3.04 -19.15 3.91
C VAL A 20 -4.05 -18.02 4.17
N PRO A 21 -4.94 -18.15 5.16
CA PRO A 21 -5.84 -17.07 5.55
C PRO A 21 -5.08 -15.80 5.94
N ALA A 22 -5.61 -14.62 5.60
CA ALA A 22 -4.94 -13.34 5.85
C ALA A 22 -4.54 -13.15 7.32
N ASP A 23 -5.40 -13.52 8.27
CA ASP A 23 -5.15 -13.42 9.71
C ASP A 23 -4.05 -14.39 10.22
N LYS A 24 -3.60 -15.33 9.40
CA LYS A 24 -2.55 -16.32 9.72
C LYS A 24 -1.21 -16.07 9.00
N VAL A 25 -1.17 -15.12 8.10
CA VAL A 25 0.00 -14.88 7.25
C VAL A 25 1.27 -14.64 8.09
N TYR A 26 1.25 -13.74 9.05
CA TYR A 26 2.43 -13.43 9.85
C TYR A 26 2.80 -14.52 10.86
N GLU A 27 1.81 -15.29 11.35
CA GLU A 27 2.06 -16.50 12.16
C GLU A 27 2.85 -17.53 11.34
N VAL A 28 2.45 -17.77 10.11
CA VAL A 28 3.13 -18.70 9.19
C VAL A 28 4.51 -18.15 8.79
N LEU A 29 4.62 -16.87 8.40
CA LEU A 29 5.91 -16.23 8.04
C LEU A 29 6.93 -16.24 9.19
N SER A 30 6.49 -16.32 10.44
CA SER A 30 7.38 -16.39 11.62
C SER A 30 8.05 -17.75 11.77
N THR A 31 7.72 -18.72 10.92
CA THR A 31 8.37 -20.03 10.90
C THR A 31 9.26 -20.17 9.67
N ARG A 32 10.35 -20.96 9.79
CA ARG A 32 11.23 -21.27 8.67
C ARG A 32 10.47 -21.96 7.52
N GLU A 33 9.62 -22.91 7.87
CA GLU A 33 8.80 -23.64 6.91
C GLU A 33 7.84 -22.73 6.15
N GLY A 34 7.17 -21.80 6.87
CA GLY A 34 6.28 -20.83 6.26
C GLY A 34 7.02 -19.84 5.34
N MET A 35 8.23 -19.42 5.73
CA MET A 35 9.06 -18.59 4.87
C MET A 35 9.47 -19.33 3.60
N GLU A 36 9.92 -20.58 3.71
CA GLU A 36 10.26 -21.42 2.55
C GLU A 36 9.04 -21.66 1.65
N ARG A 37 7.86 -21.82 2.23
CA ARG A 37 6.58 -21.93 1.50
C ARG A 37 6.28 -20.68 0.67
N ALA A 38 6.40 -19.49 1.26
CA ALA A 38 6.22 -18.22 0.55
C ALA A 38 7.20 -18.08 -0.62
N ILE A 39 8.49 -18.37 -0.37
CA ILE A 39 9.54 -18.29 -1.40
C ILE A 39 9.27 -19.28 -2.53
N ASN A 40 8.83 -20.49 -2.23
CA ASN A 40 8.50 -21.49 -3.26
C ASN A 40 7.34 -21.03 -4.12
N LYS A 41 6.31 -20.40 -3.52
CA LYS A 41 5.19 -19.82 -4.28
C LYS A 41 5.65 -18.70 -5.22
N ILE A 42 6.59 -17.87 -4.79
CA ILE A 42 7.19 -16.84 -5.65
C ILE A 42 8.01 -17.49 -6.79
N ARG A 43 8.71 -18.58 -6.52
CA ARG A 43 9.46 -19.32 -7.56
C ARG A 43 8.51 -19.90 -8.63
N GLU A 44 7.34 -20.39 -8.25
CA GLU A 44 6.32 -20.84 -9.20
C GLU A 44 5.84 -19.68 -10.08
N LEU A 45 5.67 -18.48 -9.51
CA LEU A 45 5.23 -17.30 -10.23
C LEU A 45 6.31 -16.73 -11.16
N LYS A 46 7.58 -16.89 -10.82
CA LYS A 46 8.72 -16.25 -11.50
C LYS A 46 8.72 -16.39 -13.03
N PRO A 47 8.41 -17.56 -13.64
CA PRO A 47 8.36 -17.69 -15.11
C PRO A 47 7.30 -16.83 -15.79
N HIS A 48 6.30 -16.36 -15.04
CA HIS A 48 5.18 -15.53 -15.50
C HIS A 48 5.37 -14.03 -15.21
N ILE A 49 6.48 -13.65 -14.57
CA ILE A 49 6.81 -12.26 -14.28
C ILE A 49 7.59 -11.67 -15.44
N ALA A 50 6.93 -10.87 -16.27
CA ALA A 50 7.58 -10.17 -17.39
C ALA A 50 8.56 -9.10 -16.91
N VAL A 51 8.21 -8.35 -15.86
CA VAL A 51 9.01 -7.23 -15.36
C VAL A 51 9.03 -7.21 -13.84
N PHE A 52 10.20 -6.99 -13.27
CA PHE A 52 10.37 -6.63 -11.86
C PHE A 52 10.53 -5.12 -11.74
N TRP A 53 9.61 -4.44 -11.05
CA TRP A 53 9.67 -3.00 -10.86
C TRP A 53 10.34 -2.63 -9.53
N GLU A 54 11.00 -1.47 -9.52
CA GLU A 54 11.77 -0.98 -8.36
C GLU A 54 11.33 0.40 -7.87
N SER A 55 10.45 1.09 -8.62
CA SER A 55 9.97 2.42 -8.27
C SER A 55 8.52 2.63 -8.65
N GLY A 56 7.85 3.55 -7.94
CA GLY A 56 6.48 3.94 -8.27
C GLY A 56 6.37 4.63 -9.63
N ALA A 57 7.43 5.25 -10.14
CA ALA A 57 7.46 5.81 -11.49
C ALA A 57 7.45 4.70 -12.54
N MET A 58 8.26 3.66 -12.35
CA MET A 58 8.27 2.48 -13.24
C MET A 58 6.92 1.75 -13.20
N GLN A 59 6.33 1.59 -12.01
CA GLN A 59 4.99 1.01 -11.87
C GLN A 59 3.96 1.79 -12.71
N ALA A 60 3.94 3.13 -12.60
CA ALA A 60 3.02 3.97 -13.35
C ALA A 60 3.25 3.87 -14.87
N GLN A 61 4.51 3.81 -15.31
CA GLN A 61 4.86 3.70 -16.73
C GLN A 61 4.40 2.37 -17.31
N LEU A 62 4.69 1.25 -16.65
CA LEU A 62 4.24 -0.09 -17.09
C LEU A 62 2.73 -0.17 -17.30
N MET A 63 1.96 0.53 -16.46
CA MET A 63 0.51 0.61 -16.61
C MET A 63 0.06 1.49 -17.76
N LYS A 64 0.72 2.64 -17.98
CA LYS A 64 0.40 3.56 -19.07
C LYS A 64 0.68 2.96 -20.45
N ASP A 65 1.78 2.24 -20.55
CA ASP A 65 2.21 1.62 -21.80
C ASP A 65 1.53 0.25 -22.06
N ALA A 66 0.72 -0.22 -21.10
CA ALA A 66 0.07 -1.54 -21.14
C ALA A 66 1.07 -2.69 -21.38
N GLU A 67 2.29 -2.57 -20.82
CA GLU A 67 3.33 -3.58 -20.95
C GLU A 67 3.06 -4.84 -20.14
N VAL A 68 2.15 -4.76 -19.17
CA VAL A 68 1.80 -5.88 -18.27
C VAL A 68 0.30 -5.94 -18.06
N ASP A 69 -0.25 -7.15 -18.01
CA ASP A 69 -1.69 -7.39 -17.77
C ASP A 69 -2.04 -7.27 -16.29
N MET A 70 -1.10 -7.63 -15.41
CA MET A 70 -1.27 -7.60 -13.96
C MET A 70 -0.03 -7.05 -13.27
N ILE A 71 -0.24 -6.22 -12.25
CA ILE A 71 0.83 -5.62 -11.47
C ILE A 71 0.42 -5.48 -10.01
N THR A 72 1.33 -5.79 -9.09
CA THR A 72 1.23 -5.37 -7.69
C THR A 72 1.73 -3.94 -7.55
N GLY A 73 1.15 -3.15 -6.63
CA GLY A 73 1.67 -1.80 -6.45
C GLY A 73 0.81 -0.90 -5.56
N TRP A 74 1.21 0.34 -5.46
CA TRP A 74 0.55 1.34 -4.62
C TRP A 74 -0.65 1.97 -5.34
N ASN A 75 -1.81 1.96 -4.68
CA ASN A 75 -3.08 2.44 -5.25
C ASN A 75 -2.99 3.86 -5.82
N GLY A 76 -2.29 4.80 -5.18
CA GLY A 76 -2.12 6.15 -5.71
C GLY A 76 -1.40 6.21 -7.07
N ARG A 77 -0.56 5.22 -7.42
CA ARG A 77 0.06 5.12 -8.74
C ARG A 77 -0.93 4.64 -9.79
N PHE A 78 -1.83 3.72 -9.44
CA PHE A 78 -2.94 3.29 -10.29
C PHE A 78 -3.86 4.46 -10.61
N ASP A 79 -4.25 5.23 -9.61
CA ASP A 79 -5.15 6.37 -9.80
C ASP A 79 -4.51 7.48 -10.64
N ASN A 80 -3.22 7.74 -10.47
CA ASN A 80 -2.51 8.69 -11.31
C ASN A 80 -2.42 8.19 -12.77
N ALA A 81 -2.06 6.91 -12.98
CA ALA A 81 -2.04 6.35 -14.33
C ALA A 81 -3.41 6.42 -15.00
N LYS A 82 -4.49 6.15 -14.24
CA LYS A 82 -5.88 6.25 -14.71
C LYS A 82 -6.26 7.69 -15.07
N LYS A 83 -5.86 8.69 -14.26
CA LYS A 83 -6.05 10.11 -14.59
C LYS A 83 -5.33 10.51 -15.87
N ASP A 84 -4.19 9.89 -16.15
CA ASP A 84 -3.41 10.09 -17.38
C ASP A 84 -3.94 9.26 -18.58
N GLY A 85 -5.07 8.58 -18.43
CA GLY A 85 -5.77 7.85 -19.51
C GLY A 85 -5.46 6.35 -19.60
N ALA A 86 -4.69 5.77 -18.69
CA ALA A 86 -4.46 4.33 -18.67
C ALA A 86 -5.76 3.55 -18.34
N LEU A 87 -6.02 2.47 -19.07
CA LEU A 87 -7.16 1.57 -18.85
C LEU A 87 -6.84 0.56 -17.75
N VAL A 88 -6.72 1.02 -16.52
CA VAL A 88 -6.34 0.21 -15.36
C VAL A 88 -7.40 0.27 -14.27
N GLY A 89 -7.52 -0.83 -13.51
CA GLY A 89 -8.31 -0.91 -12.29
C GLY A 89 -7.53 -1.66 -11.21
N TYR A 90 -7.99 -1.58 -9.98
CA TYR A 90 -7.44 -2.34 -8.86
C TYR A 90 -8.53 -2.74 -7.88
N THR A 91 -8.21 -3.68 -7.01
CA THR A 91 -9.08 -4.13 -5.90
C THR A 91 -8.31 -4.10 -4.59
N PHE A 92 -9.01 -3.84 -3.50
CA PHE A 92 -8.46 -4.00 -2.15
C PHE A 92 -8.68 -5.41 -1.57
N ASN A 93 -9.35 -6.30 -2.31
CA ASN A 93 -9.52 -7.68 -1.85
C ASN A 93 -8.17 -8.38 -1.78
N GLN A 94 -7.79 -8.84 -0.58
CA GLN A 94 -6.47 -9.40 -0.27
C GLN A 94 -5.29 -8.44 -0.53
N ALA A 95 -5.55 -7.14 -0.56
CA ALA A 95 -4.48 -6.15 -0.59
C ALA A 95 -3.83 -5.99 0.78
N LEU A 96 -2.67 -5.35 0.81
CA LEU A 96 -2.00 -4.99 2.05
C LEU A 96 -2.41 -3.57 2.46
N LEU A 97 -2.70 -3.38 3.73
CA LEU A 97 -2.88 -2.07 4.34
C LEU A 97 -1.59 -1.67 5.04
N ASP A 98 -0.84 -0.81 4.38
CA ASP A 98 0.45 -0.32 4.87
C ASP A 98 0.34 1.12 5.38
N TYR A 99 1.33 1.57 6.17
CA TYR A 99 1.37 2.87 6.80
C TYR A 99 2.68 3.58 6.49
N ASP A 100 2.57 4.78 5.93
CA ASP A 100 3.72 5.67 5.80
C ASP A 100 3.86 6.54 7.05
N CYS A 101 5.11 6.74 7.48
CA CYS A 101 5.45 7.54 8.66
C CYS A 101 6.37 8.70 8.30
N PHE A 102 6.11 9.85 8.92
CA PHE A 102 7.10 10.91 8.96
C PHE A 102 8.18 10.55 9.97
N ALA A 103 9.43 10.56 9.53
CA ALA A 103 10.58 10.33 10.38
C ALA A 103 11.43 11.60 10.52
N MET A 104 11.97 11.82 11.72
CA MET A 104 12.88 12.90 11.98
C MET A 104 14.26 12.34 12.30
N PRO A 105 15.28 12.61 11.49
CA PRO A 105 16.64 12.15 11.74
C PRO A 105 17.18 12.69 13.07
N LYS A 106 18.01 11.89 13.75
CA LYS A 106 18.73 12.34 14.94
C LYS A 106 19.65 13.53 14.54
N GLY A 107 19.58 14.62 15.31
CA GLY A 107 20.37 15.82 15.04
C GLY A 107 19.74 16.78 14.03
N ALA A 108 18.50 16.57 13.59
CA ALA A 108 17.80 17.55 12.76
C ALA A 108 17.75 18.93 13.43
N PRO A 109 18.15 20.03 12.74
CA PRO A 109 18.34 21.33 13.38
C PRO A 109 17.03 21.99 13.85
N ASN A 110 15.90 21.66 13.21
CA ASN A 110 14.61 22.31 13.45
C ASN A 110 13.58 21.35 14.08
N LYS A 111 14.04 20.49 14.99
CA LYS A 111 13.20 19.42 15.61
C LYS A 111 11.88 19.95 16.17
N ASP A 112 11.91 21.01 16.97
CA ASP A 112 10.71 21.52 17.64
C ASP A 112 9.69 22.09 16.64
N THR A 113 10.15 22.76 15.60
CA THR A 113 9.31 23.29 14.52
C THR A 113 8.70 22.13 13.71
N ALA A 114 9.51 21.13 13.39
CA ALA A 114 9.03 19.94 12.69
C ALA A 114 7.99 19.17 13.50
N MET A 115 8.19 19.00 14.81
CA MET A 115 7.20 18.36 15.70
C MET A 115 5.88 19.14 15.76
N LYS A 116 5.93 20.47 15.81
CA LYS A 116 4.72 21.31 15.74
C LYS A 116 4.01 21.15 14.40
N PHE A 117 4.75 21.11 13.30
CA PHE A 117 4.20 20.85 11.97
C PHE A 117 3.52 19.48 11.90
N LEU A 118 4.19 18.41 12.38
CA LEU A 118 3.60 17.06 12.39
C LEU A 118 2.32 16.98 13.22
N ALA A 119 2.31 17.63 14.39
CA ALA A 119 1.12 17.73 15.23
C ALA A 119 -0.03 18.43 14.51
N GLU A 120 0.28 19.49 13.74
CA GLU A 120 -0.71 20.27 12.99
C GLU A 120 -1.29 19.44 11.81
N VAL A 121 -0.44 18.86 10.96
CA VAL A 121 -0.89 18.09 9.79
C VAL A 121 -1.59 16.77 10.14
N SER A 122 -1.44 16.30 11.39
CA SER A 122 -2.16 15.14 11.91
C SER A 122 -3.61 15.43 12.32
N LYS A 123 -4.02 16.70 12.33
CA LYS A 123 -5.40 17.09 12.68
C LYS A 123 -6.39 16.69 11.59
N PRO A 124 -7.65 16.36 11.97
CA PRO A 124 -8.67 15.92 11.02
C PRO A 124 -8.87 16.84 9.83
N GLN A 125 -8.92 18.15 10.06
CA GLN A 125 -9.19 19.15 9.01
C GLN A 125 -8.12 19.19 7.92
N TYR A 126 -6.87 18.88 8.23
CA TYR A 126 -5.81 18.80 7.22
C TYR A 126 -5.83 17.46 6.49
N GLN A 127 -5.96 16.37 7.23
CA GLN A 127 -6.04 15.04 6.62
C GLN A 127 -7.31 14.85 5.76
N ALA A 128 -8.38 15.56 6.06
CA ALA A 128 -9.60 15.58 5.27
C ALA A 128 -9.41 16.06 3.83
N ASN A 129 -8.31 16.79 3.56
CA ASN A 129 -7.97 17.28 2.22
C ASN A 129 -7.12 16.29 1.39
N LEU A 130 -6.54 15.26 2.00
CA LEU A 130 -5.70 14.27 1.29
C LEU A 130 -6.37 13.68 0.05
N PRO A 131 -7.67 13.31 0.07
CA PRO A 131 -8.32 12.69 -1.08
C PRO A 131 -8.33 13.54 -2.35
N TYR A 132 -8.23 14.85 -2.23
CA TYR A 132 -8.16 15.75 -3.39
C TYR A 132 -6.81 15.72 -4.11
N HIS A 133 -5.75 15.28 -3.43
CA HIS A 133 -4.38 15.30 -3.94
C HIS A 133 -3.86 13.90 -4.24
N ILE A 134 -4.16 12.94 -3.38
CA ILE A 134 -3.74 11.55 -3.52
C ILE A 134 -4.77 10.63 -2.87
N THR A 135 -5.00 9.47 -3.46
CA THR A 135 -5.97 8.48 -2.98
C THR A 135 -5.41 7.58 -1.87
N TYR A 136 -4.49 8.10 -1.07
CA TYR A 136 -4.10 7.49 0.20
C TYR A 136 -5.07 7.90 1.30
N GLY A 137 -5.38 6.97 2.19
CA GLY A 137 -6.35 7.24 3.24
C GLY A 137 -5.75 8.03 4.40
N PRO A 138 -6.56 8.88 5.07
CA PRO A 138 -6.16 9.52 6.32
C PRO A 138 -5.93 8.46 7.42
N THR A 139 -4.94 8.69 8.28
CA THR A 139 -4.73 7.90 9.50
C THR A 139 -5.63 8.37 10.65
N ASN A 140 -6.07 9.61 10.62
CA ASN A 140 -7.02 10.14 11.58
C ASN A 140 -8.45 9.86 11.15
N LYS A 141 -9.14 8.96 11.83
CA LYS A 141 -10.52 8.54 11.50
C LYS A 141 -11.52 9.72 11.49
N LYS A 142 -11.30 10.75 12.31
CA LYS A 142 -12.16 11.95 12.33
C LYS A 142 -12.07 12.77 11.04
N ALA A 143 -11.06 12.55 10.19
CA ALA A 143 -10.97 13.19 8.89
C ALA A 143 -12.16 12.81 7.98
N TYR A 144 -12.71 11.61 8.14
CA TYR A 144 -13.90 11.16 7.41
C TYR A 144 -15.19 11.89 7.83
N GLU A 145 -15.22 12.44 9.04
CA GLU A 145 -16.40 13.17 9.57
C GLU A 145 -16.43 14.64 9.10
N VAL A 146 -15.26 15.19 8.77
CA VAL A 146 -15.12 16.63 8.43
C VAL A 146 -14.75 16.87 6.96
N THR A 147 -14.50 15.81 6.17
CA THR A 147 -14.18 15.97 4.76
C THR A 147 -15.36 16.42 3.94
N THR A 148 -15.11 17.25 2.93
CA THR A 148 -16.08 17.67 1.91
C THR A 148 -15.84 17.00 0.56
N ALA A 149 -14.92 16.02 0.52
CA ALA A 149 -14.62 15.29 -0.71
C ALA A 149 -15.84 14.48 -1.20
N PRO A 150 -16.00 14.30 -2.52
CA PRO A 150 -17.07 13.49 -3.08
C PRO A 150 -17.07 12.07 -2.49
N LYS A 151 -18.27 11.53 -2.30
CA LYS A 151 -18.47 10.21 -1.68
C LYS A 151 -17.69 9.12 -2.39
N GLU A 152 -17.69 9.13 -3.71
CA GLU A 152 -16.98 8.14 -4.56
C GLU A 152 -15.48 8.17 -4.31
N LEU A 153 -14.91 9.37 -4.12
CA LEU A 153 -13.49 9.53 -3.81
C LEU A 153 -13.16 9.02 -2.42
N ILE A 154 -14.02 9.29 -1.44
CA ILE A 154 -13.85 8.84 -0.05
C ILE A 154 -13.94 7.30 0.03
N GLU A 155 -14.94 6.69 -0.62
CA GLU A 155 -15.14 5.24 -0.62
C GLU A 155 -14.03 4.47 -1.36
N ALA A 156 -13.27 5.14 -2.21
CA ALA A 156 -12.11 4.57 -2.90
C ALA A 156 -10.81 4.57 -2.07
N LEU A 157 -10.82 5.16 -0.85
CA LEU A 157 -9.61 5.24 -0.02
C LEU A 157 -9.33 3.90 0.70
N PRO A 158 -8.05 3.49 0.80
CA PRO A 158 -7.69 2.23 1.45
C PRO A 158 -8.09 2.19 2.93
N SER A 159 -7.96 3.28 3.67
CA SER A 159 -8.34 3.34 5.09
C SER A 159 -9.84 3.57 5.34
N HIS A 160 -10.68 3.62 4.28
CA HIS A 160 -12.12 3.70 4.46
C HIS A 160 -12.68 2.42 5.10
N PRO A 161 -13.61 2.52 6.08
CA PRO A 161 -14.18 1.36 6.79
C PRO A 161 -14.76 0.26 5.89
N LYS A 162 -15.21 0.62 4.69
CA LYS A 162 -15.70 -0.33 3.69
C LYS A 162 -14.60 -1.22 3.11
N ASN A 163 -13.35 -0.74 3.02
CA ASN A 163 -12.25 -1.43 2.35
C ASN A 163 -11.34 -2.19 3.34
N VAL A 164 -11.13 -1.63 4.52
CA VAL A 164 -10.25 -2.21 5.56
C VAL A 164 -10.51 -3.69 5.84
N PRO A 165 -11.76 -4.20 5.93
CA PRO A 165 -12.01 -5.61 6.25
C PRO A 165 -11.51 -6.62 5.20
N PHE A 166 -11.21 -6.15 3.99
CA PHE A 166 -10.72 -6.99 2.88
C PHE A 166 -9.20 -7.02 2.75
N MET A 167 -8.50 -6.23 3.55
CA MET A 167 -7.05 -6.06 3.48
C MET A 167 -6.35 -6.71 4.67
N LEU A 168 -5.11 -7.12 4.46
CA LEU A 168 -4.19 -7.55 5.51
C LEU A 168 -3.41 -6.33 6.02
N PRO A 169 -3.56 -5.90 7.28
CA PRO A 169 -2.69 -4.88 7.86
C PRO A 169 -1.24 -5.39 7.91
N VAL A 170 -0.31 -4.57 7.43
CA VAL A 170 1.12 -4.89 7.52
C VAL A 170 1.55 -4.90 8.98
N SER A 171 2.23 -5.96 9.40
CA SER A 171 2.74 -6.10 10.77
C SER A 171 4.12 -5.45 10.89
N LEU A 172 4.16 -4.23 11.41
CA LEU A 172 5.43 -3.55 11.68
C LEU A 172 6.29 -4.30 12.70
N ASP A 173 5.67 -4.96 13.68
CA ASP A 173 6.38 -5.77 14.68
C ASP A 173 7.06 -6.99 14.07
N TRP A 174 6.49 -7.56 13.01
CA TRP A 174 7.10 -8.69 12.30
C TRP A 174 8.33 -8.26 11.48
N TYR A 175 8.33 -7.04 10.95
CA TYR A 175 9.44 -6.48 10.16
C TYR A 175 10.54 -5.85 11.02
N ALA A 176 10.31 -5.59 12.32
CA ALA A 176 11.28 -4.99 13.25
C ALA A 176 12.34 -5.98 13.70
#